data_69399fa2c542da2272399d67585572fb
#
_entry.id   69399fa2c542da2272399d67585572fb
#
_cell.length_a   1.000
_cell.length_b   1.000
_cell.length_c   1.000
_cell.angle_alpha   90.00
_cell.angle_beta   90.00
_cell.angle_gamma   90.00
#
_symmetry.space_group_name_H-M   'P 1'
#
loop_
_entity.id
_entity.type
_entity.pdbx_description
1 polymer ?
#
loop_
_entity_poly.entity_id
_entity_poly.type
_entity_poly.pdbx_seq_one_letter_code
_entity_poly.pdbx_strand_id
1 'polypeptide(L)'
;MRMKVKKSLFAAACAAILLGGLLALSRTVFDSPKRPVIYMIVKVDREDYEFWRLIRAGAQAAAKEHGCDFVFWGPKYENDAQEQIELVKRAIEKKPDAIIISAVDQYLLSDAAKQVADHGIKLLLLDSDIHSDVSRSFITTDNAAAAGDLGHHLLDRLRAGGEIGIVSSTMNATTAIDREKGFKEAVEASADSRASIAFKEYSQENVDKSYHLTKELLRKNPNVTGLYGVNQQALEGIAIAVRELGVQDRISVVGFDSSRLIIKGLEDGIIQAIVVQKPFNMGYASIISALKDKSETILTGYELITKETMYSPQNEKLLFPFAE
;
A
#
# COMPACT_ATOMS: atom_id res chain seq x y z
N MET A 1 -56.46 25.26 -55.28
CA MET A 1 -54.98 25.26 -55.32
C MET A 1 -54.31 25.69 -53.98
N ARG A 2 -54.82 26.73 -53.30
CA ARG A 2 -54.23 27.27 -52.04
C ARG A 2 -54.26 26.29 -50.82
N MET A 3 -55.18 25.31 -50.76
CA MET A 3 -55.32 24.41 -49.61
C MET A 3 -54.32 23.23 -49.66
N LYS A 4 -53.90 22.75 -50.84
CA LYS A 4 -52.88 21.69 -50.98
C LYS A 4 -51.46 22.20 -50.61
N VAL A 5 -51.14 23.44 -50.89
CA VAL A 5 -49.84 24.06 -50.56
C VAL A 5 -49.69 24.22 -49.04
N LYS A 6 -50.75 24.61 -48.31
CA LYS A 6 -50.69 24.74 -46.84
C LYS A 6 -50.48 23.38 -46.13
N LYS A 7 -51.05 22.29 -46.64
CA LYS A 7 -50.85 20.94 -46.08
C LYS A 7 -49.44 20.40 -46.32
N SER A 8 -48.83 20.71 -47.45
CA SER A 8 -47.44 20.31 -47.77
C SER A 8 -46.43 21.11 -46.96
N LEU A 9 -46.63 22.40 -46.70
CA LEU A 9 -45.77 23.19 -45.81
C LEU A 9 -45.87 22.78 -44.36
N PHE A 10 -47.04 22.40 -43.88
CA PHE A 10 -47.23 21.84 -42.51
C PHE A 10 -46.53 20.52 -42.34
N ALA A 11 -46.65 19.60 -43.31
CA ALA A 11 -45.99 18.29 -43.28
C ALA A 11 -44.43 18.43 -43.31
N ALA A 12 -43.91 19.40 -44.12
CA ALA A 12 -42.47 19.67 -44.16
C ALA A 12 -41.95 20.27 -42.83
N ALA A 13 -42.73 21.13 -42.18
CA ALA A 13 -42.37 21.69 -40.86
C ALA A 13 -42.37 20.60 -39.76
N CYS A 14 -43.36 19.70 -39.75
CA CYS A 14 -43.39 18.59 -38.80
C CYS A 14 -42.25 17.60 -39.04
N ALA A 15 -41.87 17.30 -40.29
CA ALA A 15 -40.73 16.48 -40.62
C ALA A 15 -39.40 17.12 -40.18
N ALA A 16 -39.23 18.43 -40.35
CA ALA A 16 -38.04 19.16 -39.89
C ALA A 16 -37.91 19.19 -38.36
N ILE A 17 -39.04 19.29 -37.62
CA ILE A 17 -39.04 19.25 -36.14
C ILE A 17 -38.73 17.83 -35.66
N LEU A 18 -39.25 16.80 -36.30
CA LEU A 18 -38.95 15.40 -35.99
C LEU A 18 -37.48 15.07 -36.30
N LEU A 19 -36.95 15.54 -37.43
CA LEU A 19 -35.50 15.35 -37.76
C LEU A 19 -34.61 16.12 -36.81
N GLY A 20 -34.95 17.34 -36.42
CA GLY A 20 -34.26 18.15 -35.45
C GLY A 20 -34.28 17.50 -34.03
N GLY A 21 -35.44 16.95 -33.65
CA GLY A 21 -35.59 16.18 -32.39
C GLY A 21 -34.77 14.89 -32.38
N LEU A 22 -34.74 14.13 -33.49
CA LEU A 22 -33.92 12.94 -33.65
C LEU A 22 -32.41 13.27 -33.63
N LEU A 23 -31.98 14.34 -34.26
CA LEU A 23 -30.59 14.82 -34.25
C LEU A 23 -30.20 15.33 -32.85
N ALA A 24 -31.08 16.00 -32.12
CA ALA A 24 -30.85 16.42 -30.75
C ALA A 24 -30.76 15.20 -29.80
N LEU A 25 -31.69 14.21 -29.95
CA LEU A 25 -31.65 12.96 -29.19
C LEU A 25 -30.38 12.15 -29.51
N SER A 26 -29.95 12.07 -30.78
CA SER A 26 -28.73 11.35 -31.15
C SER A 26 -27.48 12.00 -30.54
N ARG A 27 -27.42 13.33 -30.45
CA ARG A 27 -26.31 14.03 -29.80
C ARG A 27 -26.26 13.78 -28.28
N THR A 28 -27.41 13.73 -27.61
CA THR A 28 -27.46 13.43 -26.15
C THR A 28 -27.18 11.96 -25.82
N VAL A 29 -27.46 11.04 -26.74
CA VAL A 29 -27.19 9.60 -26.56
C VAL A 29 -25.75 9.23 -26.92
N PHE A 30 -25.04 10.02 -27.76
CA PHE A 30 -23.66 9.74 -28.16
C PHE A 30 -22.59 10.47 -27.31
N ASP A 31 -22.99 11.41 -26.48
CA ASP A 31 -22.07 12.13 -25.57
C ASP A 31 -22.18 11.58 -24.15
N SER A 32 -21.99 10.28 -23.98
CA SER A 32 -21.70 9.74 -22.64
C SER A 32 -20.41 10.37 -22.17
N PRO A 33 -20.37 11.04 -21.01
CA PRO A 33 -19.15 11.66 -20.52
C PRO A 33 -18.05 10.60 -20.48
N LYS A 34 -16.92 10.91 -21.12
CA LYS A 34 -15.75 10.01 -21.16
C LYS A 34 -15.38 9.63 -19.72
N ARG A 35 -15.41 8.35 -19.40
CA ARG A 35 -15.04 7.87 -18.07
C ARG A 35 -13.56 8.15 -17.84
N PRO A 36 -13.19 8.73 -16.69
CA PRO A 36 -11.78 8.89 -16.35
C PRO A 36 -11.08 7.53 -16.33
N VAL A 37 -9.85 7.46 -16.80
CA VAL A 37 -9.01 6.25 -16.82
C VAL A 37 -7.87 6.43 -15.82
N ILE A 38 -7.78 5.55 -14.84
CA ILE A 38 -6.78 5.61 -13.77
C ILE A 38 -5.93 4.34 -13.81
N TYR A 39 -4.61 4.53 -13.88
CA TYR A 39 -3.64 3.44 -13.75
C TYR A 39 -3.05 3.46 -12.34
N MET A 40 -2.98 2.30 -11.69
CA MET A 40 -2.28 2.11 -10.43
C MET A 40 -1.13 1.14 -10.66
N ILE A 41 0.10 1.58 -10.37
CA ILE A 41 1.33 0.81 -10.55
C ILE A 41 1.93 0.60 -9.16
N VAL A 42 1.80 -0.61 -8.67
CA VAL A 42 2.20 -1.02 -7.32
C VAL A 42 3.55 -1.72 -7.32
N LYS A 43 4.07 -2.07 -6.13
CA LYS A 43 5.38 -2.72 -5.98
C LYS A 43 5.39 -4.16 -6.49
N VAL A 44 4.26 -4.86 -6.42
CA VAL A 44 4.12 -6.24 -6.91
C VAL A 44 2.66 -6.54 -7.25
N ASP A 45 2.42 -7.21 -8.38
CA ASP A 45 1.10 -7.71 -8.78
C ASP A 45 1.07 -9.24 -8.77
N ARG A 46 0.84 -9.81 -7.58
CA ARG A 46 0.76 -11.25 -7.34
C ARG A 46 -0.39 -11.57 -6.39
N GLU A 47 -1.05 -12.69 -6.61
CA GLU A 47 -2.21 -13.11 -5.81
C GLU A 47 -1.85 -13.59 -4.39
N ASP A 48 -0.62 -13.97 -4.13
CA ASP A 48 -0.13 -14.37 -2.81
C ASP A 48 0.26 -13.20 -1.90
N TYR A 49 0.20 -11.94 -2.40
CA TYR A 49 0.44 -10.73 -1.62
C TYR A 49 -0.89 -10.09 -1.22
N GLU A 50 -1.39 -10.42 -0.04
CA GLU A 50 -2.70 -9.99 0.46
C GLU A 50 -2.85 -8.47 0.55
N PHE A 51 -1.81 -7.76 0.98
CA PHE A 51 -1.78 -6.31 1.06
C PHE A 51 -2.15 -5.65 -0.28
N TRP A 52 -1.50 -6.06 -1.38
CA TRP A 52 -1.76 -5.50 -2.72
C TRP A 52 -3.11 -5.93 -3.29
N ARG A 53 -3.57 -7.14 -2.96
CA ARG A 53 -4.93 -7.60 -3.31
C ARG A 53 -6.01 -6.74 -2.66
N LEU A 54 -5.83 -6.37 -1.39
CA LEU A 54 -6.76 -5.50 -0.67
C LEU A 54 -6.75 -4.08 -1.22
N ILE A 55 -5.58 -3.52 -1.56
CA ILE A 55 -5.47 -2.25 -2.27
C ILE A 55 -6.24 -2.30 -3.59
N ARG A 56 -6.03 -3.35 -4.40
CA ARG A 56 -6.77 -3.57 -5.65
C ARG A 56 -8.28 -3.61 -5.42
N ALA A 57 -8.74 -4.36 -4.43
CA ALA A 57 -10.16 -4.49 -4.10
C ALA A 57 -10.78 -3.13 -3.70
N GLY A 58 -10.10 -2.35 -2.87
CA GLY A 58 -10.54 -1.01 -2.48
C GLY A 58 -10.61 -0.05 -3.67
N ALA A 59 -9.58 -0.07 -4.52
CA ALA A 59 -9.54 0.75 -5.74
C ALA A 59 -10.64 0.35 -6.73
N GLN A 60 -10.88 -0.94 -6.94
CA GLN A 60 -11.97 -1.44 -7.79
C GLN A 60 -13.35 -1.04 -7.27
N ALA A 61 -13.57 -1.09 -5.95
CA ALA A 61 -14.82 -0.65 -5.32
C ALA A 61 -15.06 0.84 -5.59
N ALA A 62 -14.07 1.69 -5.35
CA ALA A 62 -14.17 3.12 -5.62
C ALA A 62 -14.36 3.43 -7.12
N ALA A 63 -13.62 2.75 -7.99
CA ALA A 63 -13.73 2.94 -9.44
C ALA A 63 -15.14 2.58 -9.96
N LYS A 64 -15.72 1.49 -9.46
CA LYS A 64 -17.09 1.09 -9.77
C LYS A 64 -18.12 2.10 -9.26
N GLU A 65 -17.97 2.58 -8.02
CA GLU A 65 -18.89 3.52 -7.38
C GLU A 65 -18.88 4.89 -8.09
N HIS A 66 -17.69 5.38 -8.47
CA HIS A 66 -17.52 6.70 -9.05
C HIS A 66 -17.42 6.71 -10.59
N GLY A 67 -17.63 5.57 -11.24
CA GLY A 67 -17.76 5.48 -12.69
C GLY A 67 -16.48 5.81 -13.46
N CYS A 68 -15.31 5.39 -12.98
CA CYS A 68 -14.03 5.47 -13.71
C CYS A 68 -13.54 4.09 -14.14
N ASP A 69 -12.68 4.06 -15.15
CA ASP A 69 -11.99 2.85 -15.61
C ASP A 69 -10.67 2.72 -14.84
N PHE A 70 -10.40 1.53 -14.32
CA PHE A 70 -9.28 1.26 -13.44
C PHE A 70 -8.40 0.13 -13.98
N VAL A 71 -7.10 0.37 -14.04
CA VAL A 71 -6.08 -0.60 -14.45
C VAL A 71 -5.05 -0.76 -13.32
N PHE A 72 -4.79 -2.01 -12.94
CA PHE A 72 -3.84 -2.35 -11.88
C PHE A 72 -2.67 -3.13 -12.47
N TRP A 73 -1.46 -2.64 -12.29
CA TRP A 73 -0.21 -3.25 -12.73
C TRP A 73 0.83 -3.26 -11.60
N GLY A 74 1.73 -4.21 -11.65
CA GLY A 74 2.92 -4.27 -10.81
C GLY A 74 3.94 -5.22 -11.40
N PRO A 75 5.22 -5.11 -11.02
CA PRO A 75 6.22 -6.08 -11.37
C PRO A 75 5.91 -7.46 -10.75
N LYS A 76 6.59 -8.48 -11.27
CA LYS A 76 6.48 -9.84 -10.74
C LYS A 76 7.16 -9.98 -9.37
N TYR A 77 8.20 -9.19 -9.09
CA TYR A 77 8.95 -9.19 -7.84
C TYR A 77 8.95 -7.79 -7.22
N GLU A 78 8.77 -7.69 -5.91
CA GLU A 78 8.59 -6.43 -5.18
C GLU A 78 9.83 -5.52 -5.19
N ASN A 79 10.98 -6.04 -5.54
CA ASN A 79 12.24 -5.29 -5.64
C ASN A 79 12.69 -5.01 -7.09
N ASP A 80 11.82 -5.25 -8.10
CA ASP A 80 12.15 -5.01 -9.50
C ASP A 80 11.79 -3.57 -9.92
N ALA A 81 12.67 -2.63 -9.58
CA ALA A 81 12.51 -1.23 -9.97
C ALA A 81 12.54 -1.03 -11.49
N GLN A 82 13.31 -1.84 -12.22
CA GLN A 82 13.40 -1.69 -13.68
C GLN A 82 12.09 -2.07 -14.36
N GLU A 83 11.47 -3.19 -13.96
CA GLU A 83 10.15 -3.57 -14.48
C GLU A 83 9.10 -2.52 -14.10
N GLN A 84 9.15 -1.97 -12.87
CA GLN A 84 8.21 -0.93 -12.46
C GLN A 84 8.35 0.35 -13.30
N ILE A 85 9.58 0.80 -13.60
CA ILE A 85 9.84 1.94 -14.50
C ILE A 85 9.25 1.71 -15.89
N GLU A 86 9.42 0.53 -16.46
CA GLU A 86 8.86 0.19 -17.78
C GLU A 86 7.32 0.18 -17.76
N LEU A 87 6.70 -0.28 -16.68
CA LEU A 87 5.25 -0.23 -16.50
C LEU A 87 4.75 1.22 -16.44
N VAL A 88 5.47 2.13 -15.74
CA VAL A 88 5.14 3.56 -15.71
C VAL A 88 5.20 4.17 -17.11
N LYS A 89 6.28 3.92 -17.87
CA LYS A 89 6.41 4.42 -19.25
C LYS A 89 5.29 3.92 -20.15
N ARG A 90 4.96 2.64 -20.07
CA ARG A 90 3.83 2.06 -20.82
C ARG A 90 2.48 2.68 -20.43
N ALA A 91 2.29 3.02 -19.16
CA ALA A 91 1.07 3.69 -18.71
C ALA A 91 0.98 5.12 -19.26
N ILE A 92 2.10 5.86 -19.32
CA ILE A 92 2.16 7.21 -19.95
C ILE A 92 1.70 7.15 -21.41
N GLU A 93 2.15 6.14 -22.18
CA GLU A 93 1.76 5.96 -23.59
C GLU A 93 0.23 5.79 -23.78
N LYS A 94 -0.47 5.26 -22.74
CA LYS A 94 -1.94 5.11 -22.75
C LYS A 94 -2.69 6.41 -22.50
N LYS A 95 -1.99 7.48 -22.07
CA LYS A 95 -2.54 8.82 -21.80
C LYS A 95 -3.75 8.77 -20.85
N PRO A 96 -3.63 8.15 -19.67
CA PRO A 96 -4.71 8.12 -18.69
C PRO A 96 -4.92 9.51 -18.07
N ASP A 97 -6.03 9.68 -17.35
CA ASP A 97 -6.32 10.90 -16.61
C ASP A 97 -5.46 11.00 -15.32
N ALA A 98 -5.10 9.84 -14.73
CA ALA A 98 -4.20 9.78 -13.59
C ALA A 98 -3.36 8.50 -13.57
N ILE A 99 -2.16 8.60 -12.97
CA ILE A 99 -1.31 7.47 -12.61
C ILE A 99 -1.04 7.55 -11.11
N ILE A 100 -1.27 6.44 -10.41
CA ILE A 100 -0.97 6.24 -8.99
C ILE A 100 0.23 5.31 -8.91
N ILE A 101 1.29 5.69 -8.20
CA ILE A 101 2.52 4.90 -8.09
C ILE A 101 2.78 4.58 -6.61
N SER A 102 3.11 3.32 -6.31
CA SER A 102 3.75 2.93 -5.05
C SER A 102 5.20 2.53 -5.36
N ALA A 103 6.15 3.40 -5.06
CA ALA A 103 7.53 3.22 -5.50
C ALA A 103 8.27 2.11 -4.73
N VAL A 104 8.93 1.19 -5.45
CA VAL A 104 9.82 0.18 -4.85
C VAL A 104 11.12 0.83 -4.35
N ASP A 105 11.57 1.91 -5.01
CA ASP A 105 12.77 2.68 -4.69
C ASP A 105 12.52 4.16 -4.97
N GLN A 106 12.68 5.01 -3.95
CA GLN A 106 12.35 6.44 -4.04
C GLN A 106 13.23 7.21 -5.04
N TYR A 107 14.45 6.77 -5.28
CA TYR A 107 15.38 7.45 -6.19
C TYR A 107 15.22 6.94 -7.63
N LEU A 108 15.16 5.62 -7.82
CA LEU A 108 15.07 5.02 -9.16
C LEU A 108 13.75 5.37 -9.86
N LEU A 109 12.64 5.53 -9.10
CA LEU A 109 11.32 5.88 -9.66
C LEU A 109 11.13 7.39 -9.89
N SER A 110 12.00 8.27 -9.33
CA SER A 110 11.82 9.72 -9.40
C SER A 110 11.74 10.25 -10.83
N ASP A 111 12.63 9.79 -11.72
CA ASP A 111 12.62 10.23 -13.12
C ASP A 111 11.38 9.75 -13.89
N ALA A 112 10.95 8.52 -13.67
CA ALA A 112 9.73 7.99 -14.28
C ALA A 112 8.48 8.74 -13.78
N ALA A 113 8.40 9.04 -12.50
CA ALA A 113 7.33 9.83 -11.90
C ALA A 113 7.31 11.27 -12.46
N LYS A 114 8.48 11.89 -12.64
CA LYS A 114 8.58 13.21 -13.28
C LYS A 114 8.06 13.18 -14.72
N GLN A 115 8.38 12.14 -15.49
CA GLN A 115 7.83 12.00 -16.85
C GLN A 115 6.30 11.93 -16.86
N VAL A 116 5.63 11.34 -15.86
CA VAL A 116 4.16 11.38 -15.72
C VAL A 116 3.67 12.82 -15.67
N ALA A 117 4.27 13.66 -14.81
CA ALA A 117 3.90 15.07 -14.66
C ALA A 117 4.22 15.88 -15.93
N ASP A 118 5.37 15.65 -16.57
CA ASP A 118 5.79 16.33 -17.81
C ASP A 118 4.83 16.06 -18.99
N HIS A 119 4.12 14.91 -18.97
CA HIS A 119 3.07 14.60 -19.96
C HIS A 119 1.69 15.14 -19.57
N GLY A 120 1.59 15.94 -18.51
CA GLY A 120 0.33 16.51 -18.03
C GLY A 120 -0.63 15.50 -17.38
N ILE A 121 -0.15 14.30 -17.06
CA ILE A 121 -0.92 13.26 -16.40
C ILE A 121 -0.87 13.51 -14.87
N LYS A 122 -2.01 13.40 -14.20
CA LYS A 122 -2.09 13.57 -12.76
C LYS A 122 -1.35 12.43 -12.04
N LEU A 123 -0.33 12.77 -11.25
CA LEU A 123 0.44 11.81 -10.46
C LEU A 123 -0.01 11.81 -9.01
N LEU A 124 -0.28 10.62 -8.46
CA LEU A 124 -0.49 10.38 -7.05
C LEU A 124 0.50 9.31 -6.55
N LEU A 125 0.82 9.37 -5.27
CA LEU A 125 1.63 8.36 -4.61
C LEU A 125 0.81 7.58 -3.61
N LEU A 126 1.11 6.31 -3.49
CA LEU A 126 0.43 5.35 -2.63
C LEU A 126 1.47 4.55 -1.85
N ASP A 127 1.24 4.38 -0.53
CA ASP A 127 2.10 3.59 0.37
C ASP A 127 3.54 4.15 0.50
N SER A 128 4.31 4.12 -0.57
CA SER A 128 5.70 4.63 -0.63
C SER A 128 5.81 5.90 -1.46
N ASP A 129 6.57 6.85 -0.95
CA ASP A 129 6.90 8.12 -1.58
C ASP A 129 8.08 7.98 -2.55
N ILE A 130 8.37 9.06 -3.29
CA ILE A 130 9.54 9.23 -4.17
C ILE A 130 10.35 10.44 -3.73
N HIS A 131 11.61 10.48 -4.11
CA HIS A 131 12.47 11.64 -3.87
C HIS A 131 12.23 12.76 -4.88
N SER A 132 10.99 13.34 -4.87
CA SER A 132 10.56 14.39 -5.79
C SER A 132 9.24 15.03 -5.33
N ASP A 133 9.04 16.32 -5.61
CA ASP A 133 7.84 17.10 -5.26
C ASP A 133 6.77 17.13 -6.37
N VAL A 134 6.82 16.22 -7.34
CA VAL A 134 5.94 16.24 -8.51
C VAL A 134 4.54 15.67 -8.29
N SER A 135 4.29 14.97 -7.18
CA SER A 135 2.99 14.35 -6.91
C SER A 135 1.91 15.34 -6.47
N ARG A 136 0.65 15.02 -6.80
CA ARG A 136 -0.52 15.80 -6.38
C ARG A 136 -1.04 15.39 -5.01
N SER A 137 -0.95 14.11 -4.67
CA SER A 137 -1.44 13.56 -3.40
C SER A 137 -0.62 12.36 -2.99
N PHE A 138 -0.57 12.11 -1.68
CA PHE A 138 0.08 10.94 -1.10
C PHE A 138 -0.86 10.25 -0.13
N ILE A 139 -1.15 8.98 -0.38
CA ILE A 139 -2.01 8.13 0.45
C ILE A 139 -1.14 7.08 1.12
N THR A 140 -1.04 7.11 2.44
CA THR A 140 -0.12 6.25 3.18
C THR A 140 -0.59 5.96 4.60
N THR A 141 0.15 5.11 5.30
CA THR A 141 0.09 4.95 6.75
C THR A 141 1.10 5.89 7.41
N ASP A 142 0.84 6.36 8.62
CA ASP A 142 1.88 6.99 9.45
C ASP A 142 2.87 5.90 9.91
N ASN A 143 3.83 5.59 9.03
CA ASN A 143 4.78 4.50 9.22
C ASN A 143 5.70 4.74 10.42
N ALA A 144 6.07 6.00 10.68
CA ALA A 144 6.94 6.34 11.81
C ALA A 144 6.20 6.17 13.14
N ALA A 145 4.98 6.71 13.26
CA ALA A 145 4.16 6.54 14.47
C ALA A 145 3.84 5.06 14.73
N ALA A 146 3.44 4.32 13.70
CA ALA A 146 3.12 2.89 13.81
C ALA A 146 4.32 2.05 14.27
N ALA A 147 5.51 2.33 13.75
CA ALA A 147 6.74 1.68 14.19
C ALA A 147 7.16 2.09 15.60
N GLY A 148 6.92 3.35 15.97
CA GLY A 148 7.11 3.83 17.33
C GLY A 148 6.28 3.05 18.34
N ASP A 149 4.98 2.82 18.04
CA ASP A 149 4.09 2.03 18.89
C ASP A 149 4.58 0.58 19.08
N LEU A 150 5.11 -0.04 18.01
CA LEU A 150 5.76 -1.36 18.12
C LEU A 150 7.02 -1.31 18.97
N GLY A 151 7.82 -0.23 18.86
CA GLY A 151 9.00 -0.01 19.67
C GLY A 151 8.64 0.06 21.15
N HIS A 152 7.67 0.87 21.53
CA HIS A 152 7.17 0.97 22.91
C HIS A 152 6.64 -0.38 23.41
N HIS A 153 5.82 -1.07 22.62
CA HIS A 153 5.28 -2.38 22.98
C HIS A 153 6.39 -3.43 23.19
N LEU A 154 7.44 -3.41 22.38
CA LEU A 154 8.59 -4.32 22.55
C LEU A 154 9.35 -3.99 23.84
N LEU A 155 9.62 -2.70 24.11
CA LEU A 155 10.34 -2.26 25.31
C LEU A 155 9.64 -2.65 26.60
N ASP A 156 8.31 -2.57 26.67
CA ASP A 156 7.51 -3.02 27.83
C ASP A 156 7.72 -4.50 28.15
N ARG A 157 8.11 -5.31 27.16
CA ARG A 157 8.37 -6.75 27.31
C ARG A 157 9.83 -7.09 27.55
N LEU A 158 10.75 -6.22 27.13
CA LEU A 158 12.18 -6.44 27.35
C LEU A 158 12.56 -6.16 28.80
N ARG A 159 13.38 -7.03 29.35
CA ARG A 159 14.04 -6.76 30.62
C ARG A 159 15.07 -5.65 30.43
N ALA A 160 15.29 -4.84 31.44
CA ALA A 160 16.30 -3.76 31.41
C ALA A 160 17.65 -4.30 30.90
N GLY A 161 18.16 -3.72 29.79
CA GLY A 161 19.45 -4.12 29.17
C GLY A 161 19.30 -5.08 27.98
N GLY A 162 18.11 -5.21 27.35
CA GLY A 162 17.91 -6.06 26.18
C GLY A 162 18.55 -5.52 24.89
N GLU A 163 19.08 -6.42 24.07
CA GLU A 163 19.55 -6.11 22.73
C GLU A 163 18.46 -6.42 21.69
N ILE A 164 18.29 -5.53 20.71
CA ILE A 164 17.25 -5.63 19.67
C ILE A 164 17.91 -5.78 18.30
N GLY A 165 17.44 -6.76 17.54
CA GLY A 165 17.80 -6.92 16.14
C GLY A 165 16.68 -6.41 15.23
N ILE A 166 17.05 -5.70 14.16
CA ILE A 166 16.12 -5.25 13.10
C ILE A 166 16.41 -6.02 11.82
N VAL A 167 15.38 -6.65 11.27
CA VAL A 167 15.41 -7.17 9.91
C VAL A 167 14.51 -6.27 9.06
N SER A 168 15.14 -5.50 8.19
CA SER A 168 14.48 -4.56 7.30
C SER A 168 14.24 -5.14 5.92
N SER A 169 13.48 -4.43 5.10
CA SER A 169 13.15 -4.82 3.73
C SER A 169 14.23 -4.38 2.74
N THR A 170 14.15 -3.16 2.23
CA THR A 170 15.10 -2.54 1.31
C THR A 170 15.58 -1.20 1.84
N MET A 171 16.74 -0.70 1.36
CA MET A 171 17.31 0.55 1.86
C MET A 171 16.60 1.81 1.38
N ASN A 172 15.94 1.76 0.23
CA ASN A 172 15.42 2.93 -0.47
C ASN A 172 13.89 3.00 -0.55
N ALA A 173 13.16 2.06 0.04
CA ALA A 173 11.71 2.19 0.20
C ALA A 173 11.41 3.14 1.36
N THR A 174 10.64 4.20 1.12
CA THR A 174 10.34 5.21 2.15
C THR A 174 9.59 4.62 3.34
N THR A 175 8.71 3.64 3.10
CA THR A 175 8.03 2.89 4.17
C THR A 175 9.01 2.22 5.12
N ALA A 176 10.07 1.59 4.59
CA ALA A 176 11.09 0.95 5.42
C ALA A 176 11.90 1.98 6.21
N ILE A 177 12.30 3.08 5.56
CA ILE A 177 13.04 4.18 6.19
C ILE A 177 12.26 4.79 7.35
N ASP A 178 10.97 5.08 7.15
CA ASP A 178 10.12 5.70 8.17
C ASP A 178 9.86 4.74 9.34
N ARG A 179 9.62 3.45 9.05
CA ARG A 179 9.43 2.41 10.07
C ARG A 179 10.70 2.18 10.88
N GLU A 180 11.87 2.12 10.24
CA GLU A 180 13.17 2.04 10.94
C GLU A 180 13.39 3.25 11.82
N LYS A 181 13.12 4.46 11.31
CA LYS A 181 13.27 5.72 12.03
C LYS A 181 12.38 5.76 13.27
N GLY A 182 11.07 5.55 13.09
CA GLY A 182 10.12 5.63 14.20
C GLY A 182 10.40 4.59 15.30
N PHE A 183 10.74 3.35 14.91
CA PHE A 183 11.13 2.31 15.85
C PHE A 183 12.41 2.69 16.63
N LYS A 184 13.43 3.16 15.93
CA LYS A 184 14.69 3.60 16.54
C LYS A 184 14.49 4.75 17.52
N GLU A 185 13.73 5.77 17.11
CA GLU A 185 13.40 6.91 17.97
C GLU A 185 12.68 6.47 19.25
N ALA A 186 11.73 5.54 19.19
CA ALA A 186 11.07 4.99 20.36
C ALA A 186 12.03 4.26 21.31
N VAL A 187 12.95 3.46 20.75
CA VAL A 187 13.97 2.74 21.55
C VAL A 187 14.95 3.72 22.23
N GLU A 188 15.41 4.74 21.50
CA GLU A 188 16.40 5.72 22.00
C GLU A 188 15.80 6.74 22.99
N ALA A 189 14.52 7.10 22.82
CA ALA A 189 13.83 8.05 23.73
C ALA A 189 13.45 7.45 25.09
N SER A 190 13.47 6.12 25.23
CA SER A 190 13.09 5.44 26.47
C SER A 190 14.22 5.52 27.50
N ALA A 191 14.17 6.54 28.33
CA ALA A 191 15.18 6.82 29.38
C ALA A 191 15.37 5.70 30.41
N ASP A 192 14.32 4.89 30.61
CA ASP A 192 14.32 3.77 31.58
C ASP A 192 14.73 2.44 30.93
N SER A 193 14.74 2.35 29.60
CA SER A 193 15.15 1.14 28.92
C SER A 193 16.66 1.18 28.66
N ARG A 194 17.39 0.18 29.19
CA ARG A 194 18.77 -0.09 28.78
C ARG A 194 18.81 -0.90 27.48
N ALA A 195 17.73 -0.84 26.69
CA ALA A 195 17.66 -1.53 25.42
C ALA A 195 18.49 -0.80 24.37
N SER A 196 19.13 -1.54 23.49
CA SER A 196 19.93 -1.01 22.40
C SER A 196 19.72 -1.81 21.11
N ILE A 197 19.89 -1.16 19.96
CA ILE A 197 19.84 -1.85 18.68
C ILE A 197 21.22 -2.45 18.42
N ALA A 198 21.30 -3.78 18.46
CA ALA A 198 22.54 -4.53 18.27
C ALA A 198 22.92 -4.67 16.79
N PHE A 199 21.93 -4.77 15.89
CA PHE A 199 22.14 -4.90 14.46
C PHE A 199 20.92 -4.46 13.64
N LYS A 200 21.17 -4.15 12.38
CA LYS A 200 20.17 -3.94 11.33
C LYS A 200 20.65 -4.55 10.02
N GLU A 201 19.83 -5.43 9.44
CA GLU A 201 20.12 -6.12 8.19
C GLU A 201 18.93 -6.07 7.23
N TYR A 202 19.17 -6.29 5.93
CA TYR A 202 18.17 -6.14 4.87
C TYR A 202 17.84 -7.47 4.21
N SER A 203 16.57 -7.89 4.30
CA SER A 203 16.04 -9.12 3.69
C SER A 203 15.79 -8.99 2.19
N GLN A 204 15.69 -7.76 1.65
CA GLN A 204 15.39 -7.48 0.25
C GLN A 204 14.07 -8.13 -0.22
N GLU A 205 13.00 -7.95 0.55
CA GLU A 205 11.66 -8.49 0.28
C GLU A 205 11.64 -10.03 0.13
N ASN A 206 12.52 -10.74 0.84
CA ASN A 206 12.68 -12.18 0.70
C ASN A 206 12.60 -12.88 2.07
N VAL A 207 11.62 -13.76 2.22
CA VAL A 207 11.34 -14.51 3.46
C VAL A 207 12.51 -15.46 3.82
N ASP A 208 13.03 -16.21 2.83
CA ASP A 208 14.14 -17.15 3.06
C ASP A 208 15.40 -16.42 3.49
N LYS A 209 15.68 -15.27 2.87
CA LYS A 209 16.83 -14.43 3.28
C LYS A 209 16.63 -13.90 4.69
N SER A 210 15.43 -13.42 5.05
CA SER A 210 15.11 -12.98 6.41
C SER A 210 15.31 -14.11 7.42
N TYR A 211 14.84 -15.30 7.12
CA TYR A 211 15.03 -16.50 7.94
C TYR A 211 16.51 -16.80 8.17
N HIS A 212 17.32 -16.90 7.12
CA HIS A 212 18.74 -17.20 7.24
C HIS A 212 19.52 -16.09 7.97
N LEU A 213 19.23 -14.82 7.68
CA LEU A 213 19.80 -13.66 8.40
C LEU A 213 19.48 -13.76 9.90
N THR A 214 18.22 -13.99 10.27
CA THR A 214 17.79 -14.08 11.66
C THR A 214 18.55 -15.16 12.41
N LYS A 215 18.68 -16.37 11.84
CA LYS A 215 19.43 -17.47 12.45
C LYS A 215 20.91 -17.10 12.65
N GLU A 216 21.54 -16.54 11.62
CA GLU A 216 22.95 -16.13 11.69
C GLU A 216 23.17 -15.05 12.76
N LEU A 217 22.30 -14.03 12.76
CA LEU A 217 22.39 -12.90 13.67
C LEU A 217 22.18 -13.31 15.14
N LEU A 218 21.19 -14.19 15.42
CA LEU A 218 20.98 -14.71 16.76
C LEU A 218 22.16 -15.57 17.24
N ARG A 219 22.80 -16.31 16.34
CA ARG A 219 24.01 -17.09 16.67
C ARG A 219 25.19 -16.20 17.01
N LYS A 220 25.35 -15.05 16.30
CA LYS A 220 26.43 -14.09 16.54
C LYS A 220 26.19 -13.18 17.75
N ASN A 221 24.93 -12.93 18.07
CA ASN A 221 24.50 -11.99 19.11
C ASN A 221 23.61 -12.70 20.14
N PRO A 222 24.18 -13.49 21.05
CA PRO A 222 23.43 -14.29 22.01
C PRO A 222 22.64 -13.47 23.04
N ASN A 223 22.98 -12.19 23.22
CA ASN A 223 22.29 -11.26 24.12
C ASN A 223 21.02 -10.65 23.55
N VAL A 224 20.74 -10.86 22.27
CA VAL A 224 19.51 -10.35 21.64
C VAL A 224 18.29 -10.99 22.30
N THR A 225 17.38 -10.15 22.74
CA THR A 225 16.11 -10.52 23.39
C THR A 225 14.89 -9.92 22.67
N GLY A 226 15.09 -9.01 21.71
CA GLY A 226 14.06 -8.42 20.88
C GLY A 226 14.37 -8.53 19.40
N LEU A 227 13.35 -8.76 18.56
CA LEU A 227 13.44 -8.71 17.10
C LEU A 227 12.30 -7.89 16.53
N TYR A 228 12.64 -7.06 15.55
CA TYR A 228 11.70 -6.24 14.80
C TYR A 228 11.78 -6.54 13.30
N GLY A 229 10.64 -7.00 12.73
CA GLY A 229 10.44 -7.18 11.29
C GLY A 229 9.75 -5.97 10.67
N VAL A 230 10.43 -5.27 9.75
CA VAL A 230 9.97 -3.98 9.22
C VAL A 230 8.78 -4.12 8.25
N ASN A 231 8.61 -5.29 7.66
CA ASN A 231 7.49 -5.62 6.77
C ASN A 231 7.09 -7.11 6.90
N GLN A 232 6.09 -7.53 6.13
CA GLN A 232 5.57 -8.89 6.14
C GLN A 232 6.68 -9.94 5.93
N GLN A 233 7.49 -9.81 4.87
CA GLN A 233 8.50 -10.79 4.50
C GLN A 233 9.62 -10.91 5.55
N ALA A 234 10.02 -9.77 6.11
CA ALA A 234 10.99 -9.75 7.20
C ALA A 234 10.43 -10.45 8.45
N LEU A 235 9.20 -10.15 8.83
CA LEU A 235 8.54 -10.73 10.01
C LEU A 235 8.29 -12.23 9.85
N GLU A 236 7.86 -12.69 8.67
CA GLU A 236 7.67 -14.11 8.38
C GLU A 236 8.97 -14.90 8.56
N GLY A 237 10.09 -14.42 7.99
CA GLY A 237 11.39 -15.07 8.13
C GLY A 237 11.87 -15.11 9.57
N ILE A 238 11.68 -14.02 10.33
CA ILE A 238 11.95 -13.97 11.77
C ILE A 238 11.13 -15.04 12.51
N ALA A 239 9.82 -15.10 12.27
CA ALA A 239 8.92 -16.02 12.96
C ALA A 239 9.29 -17.49 12.70
N ILE A 240 9.66 -17.84 11.47
CA ILE A 240 10.14 -19.18 11.10
C ILE A 240 11.43 -19.50 11.86
N ALA A 241 12.39 -18.58 11.88
CA ALA A 241 13.68 -18.79 12.54
C ALA A 241 13.52 -18.96 14.08
N VAL A 242 12.74 -18.12 14.73
CA VAL A 242 12.47 -18.18 16.17
C VAL A 242 11.78 -19.48 16.55
N ARG A 243 10.79 -19.92 15.75
CA ARG A 243 10.09 -21.21 15.94
C ARG A 243 11.05 -22.40 15.79
N GLU A 244 11.84 -22.43 14.73
CA GLU A 244 12.79 -23.54 14.48
C GLU A 244 13.86 -23.65 15.55
N LEU A 245 14.37 -22.50 16.03
CA LEU A 245 15.38 -22.46 17.08
C LEU A 245 14.80 -22.74 18.48
N GLY A 246 13.47 -22.74 18.65
CA GLY A 246 12.80 -22.95 19.95
C GLY A 246 13.12 -21.85 20.98
N VAL A 247 13.30 -20.60 20.54
CA VAL A 247 13.75 -19.49 21.40
C VAL A 247 12.65 -18.46 21.72
N GLN A 248 11.39 -18.78 21.46
CA GLN A 248 10.23 -17.89 21.67
C GLN A 248 10.08 -17.41 23.12
N ASP A 249 10.53 -18.21 24.11
CA ASP A 249 10.47 -17.82 25.53
C ASP A 249 11.55 -16.79 25.92
N ARG A 250 12.55 -16.60 25.07
CA ARG A 250 13.69 -15.68 25.27
C ARG A 250 13.63 -14.47 24.38
N ILE A 251 13.08 -14.62 23.17
CA ILE A 251 13.06 -13.57 22.14
C ILE A 251 11.64 -13.03 21.99
N SER A 252 11.45 -11.74 22.21
CA SER A 252 10.21 -11.03 21.88
C SER A 252 10.26 -10.52 20.44
N VAL A 253 9.22 -10.80 19.63
CA VAL A 253 9.15 -10.43 18.21
C VAL A 253 7.98 -9.49 17.96
N VAL A 254 8.23 -8.39 17.29
CA VAL A 254 7.19 -7.47 16.80
C VAL A 254 7.42 -7.14 15.33
N GLY A 255 6.39 -6.68 14.61
CA GLY A 255 6.58 -6.28 13.22
C GLY A 255 5.32 -5.79 12.51
N PHE A 256 5.44 -5.62 11.20
CA PHE A 256 4.39 -5.10 10.34
C PHE A 256 3.68 -6.17 9.55
N ASP A 257 2.42 -5.83 9.24
CA ASP A 257 1.50 -6.52 8.36
C ASP A 257 0.97 -7.86 8.93
N SER A 258 0.14 -8.53 8.16
CA SER A 258 -0.46 -9.80 8.52
C SER A 258 -0.36 -10.79 7.36
N SER A 259 -0.25 -12.05 7.71
CA SER A 259 -0.40 -13.19 6.81
C SER A 259 -0.82 -14.40 7.66
N ARG A 260 -1.20 -15.48 7.02
CA ARG A 260 -1.54 -16.72 7.78
C ARG A 260 -0.43 -17.18 8.70
N LEU A 261 0.84 -17.03 8.27
CA LEU A 261 2.01 -17.38 9.07
C LEU A 261 2.18 -16.43 10.27
N ILE A 262 2.02 -15.12 10.05
CA ILE A 262 2.13 -14.10 11.10
C ILE A 262 0.99 -14.25 12.11
N ILE A 263 -0.26 -14.43 11.65
CA ILE A 263 -1.42 -14.69 12.51
C ILE A 263 -1.18 -15.93 13.38
N LYS A 264 -0.70 -17.02 12.77
CA LYS A 264 -0.31 -18.22 13.51
C LYS A 264 0.83 -17.96 14.50
N GLY A 265 1.77 -17.09 14.16
CA GLY A 265 2.84 -16.63 15.05
C GLY A 265 2.31 -15.89 16.29
N LEU A 266 1.27 -15.04 16.13
CA LEU A 266 0.57 -14.39 17.26
C LEU A 266 -0.14 -15.41 18.14
N GLU A 267 -0.93 -16.34 17.55
CA GLU A 267 -1.63 -17.39 18.28
C GLU A 267 -0.68 -18.25 19.12
N ASP A 268 0.45 -18.65 18.53
CA ASP A 268 1.46 -19.49 19.15
C ASP A 268 2.35 -18.72 20.15
N GLY A 269 2.22 -17.39 20.23
CA GLY A 269 3.04 -16.55 21.11
C GLY A 269 4.48 -16.35 20.64
N ILE A 270 4.79 -16.66 19.38
CA ILE A 270 6.09 -16.38 18.75
C ILE A 270 6.23 -14.90 18.44
N ILE A 271 5.15 -14.28 17.98
CA ILE A 271 5.03 -12.84 17.73
C ILE A 271 4.19 -12.24 18.86
N GLN A 272 4.62 -11.11 19.42
CA GLN A 272 3.96 -10.46 20.53
C GLN A 272 3.00 -9.35 20.10
N ALA A 273 3.37 -8.63 19.05
CA ALA A 273 2.50 -7.61 18.45
C ALA A 273 2.81 -7.41 16.97
N ILE A 274 1.78 -7.03 16.23
CA ILE A 274 1.90 -6.57 14.84
C ILE A 274 1.16 -5.24 14.66
N VAL A 275 1.63 -4.43 13.72
CA VAL A 275 0.86 -3.34 13.15
C VAL A 275 0.25 -3.82 11.85
N VAL A 276 -1.07 -3.67 11.73
CA VAL A 276 -1.82 -3.97 10.50
C VAL A 276 -2.32 -2.67 9.91
N GLN A 277 -1.98 -2.42 8.67
CA GLN A 277 -2.41 -1.25 7.89
C GLN A 277 -3.86 -1.43 7.40
N LYS A 278 -4.41 -0.40 6.73
CA LYS A 278 -5.77 -0.44 6.15
C LYS A 278 -5.73 -0.38 4.62
N PRO A 279 -5.19 -1.43 3.95
CA PRO A 279 -4.90 -1.40 2.51
C PRO A 279 -6.16 -1.21 1.65
N PHE A 280 -7.31 -1.78 2.02
CA PHE A 280 -8.57 -1.51 1.30
C PHE A 280 -8.90 -0.01 1.30
N ASN A 281 -8.76 0.66 2.45
CA ASN A 281 -9.01 2.10 2.56
C ASN A 281 -7.99 2.91 1.76
N MET A 282 -6.72 2.46 1.72
CA MET A 282 -5.67 3.09 0.91
C MET A 282 -6.02 3.04 -0.58
N GLY A 283 -6.41 1.88 -1.09
CA GLY A 283 -6.83 1.71 -2.48
C GLY A 283 -8.07 2.53 -2.82
N TYR A 284 -9.09 2.51 -1.97
CA TYR A 284 -10.31 3.29 -2.14
C TYR A 284 -10.03 4.79 -2.15
N ALA A 285 -9.31 5.30 -1.15
CA ALA A 285 -8.97 6.72 -1.02
C ALA A 285 -8.12 7.23 -2.20
N SER A 286 -7.23 6.39 -2.74
CA SER A 286 -6.37 6.79 -3.86
C SER A 286 -7.17 7.06 -5.15
N ILE A 287 -8.20 6.27 -5.44
CA ILE A 287 -9.10 6.52 -6.57
C ILE A 287 -9.91 7.80 -6.34
N ILE A 288 -10.48 7.98 -5.14
CA ILE A 288 -11.21 9.21 -4.81
C ILE A 288 -10.33 10.44 -4.95
N SER A 289 -9.08 10.38 -4.50
CA SER A 289 -8.11 11.48 -4.63
C SER A 289 -7.72 11.72 -6.09
N ALA A 290 -7.62 10.66 -6.91
CA ALA A 290 -7.35 10.78 -8.33
C ALA A 290 -8.46 11.54 -9.08
N LEU A 291 -9.71 11.37 -8.67
CA LEU A 291 -10.87 12.04 -9.28
C LEU A 291 -11.08 13.49 -8.80
N LYS A 292 -10.49 13.89 -7.66
CA LYS A 292 -10.56 15.26 -7.14
C LYS A 292 -9.45 16.13 -7.70
N ASP A 293 -9.71 17.42 -7.89
CA ASP A 293 -8.67 18.41 -8.27
C ASP A 293 -8.08 19.08 -7.02
N LYS A 294 -7.57 18.24 -6.08
CA LYS A 294 -6.97 18.70 -4.84
C LYS A 294 -5.71 17.88 -4.53
N SER A 295 -4.68 18.57 -4.05
CA SER A 295 -3.46 17.92 -3.53
C SER A 295 -3.60 17.75 -2.02
N GLU A 296 -3.43 16.53 -1.51
CA GLU A 296 -3.54 16.24 -0.08
C GLU A 296 -2.72 14.99 0.31
N THR A 297 -2.24 14.97 1.55
CA THR A 297 -1.74 13.74 2.17
C THR A 297 -2.85 13.10 2.99
N ILE A 298 -3.13 11.82 2.74
CA ILE A 298 -4.18 11.06 3.42
C ILE A 298 -3.54 9.94 4.23
N LEU A 299 -3.67 10.03 5.55
CA LEU A 299 -3.27 8.95 6.46
C LEU A 299 -4.45 8.01 6.70
N THR A 300 -4.30 6.74 6.31
CA THR A 300 -5.40 5.75 6.37
C THR A 300 -5.52 5.02 7.70
N GLY A 301 -4.61 5.30 8.63
CA GLY A 301 -4.56 4.67 9.95
C GLY A 301 -4.01 3.24 9.94
N TYR A 302 -3.84 2.71 11.13
CA TYR A 302 -3.36 1.34 11.39
C TYR A 302 -3.95 0.83 12.70
N GLU A 303 -3.78 -0.46 12.99
CA GLU A 303 -4.12 -1.06 14.28
C GLU A 303 -2.91 -1.83 14.81
N LEU A 304 -2.59 -1.64 16.11
CA LEU A 304 -1.64 -2.49 16.82
C LEU A 304 -2.41 -3.67 17.40
N ILE A 305 -2.04 -4.87 16.96
CA ILE A 305 -2.74 -6.11 17.28
C ILE A 305 -1.81 -7.04 18.04
N THR A 306 -2.30 -7.55 19.16
CA THR A 306 -1.64 -8.57 19.99
C THR A 306 -2.49 -9.84 20.02
N LYS A 307 -1.95 -10.91 20.61
CA LYS A 307 -2.71 -12.17 20.81
C LYS A 307 -4.04 -11.92 21.54
N GLU A 308 -4.05 -11.04 22.55
CA GLU A 308 -5.23 -10.73 23.36
C GLU A 308 -6.31 -9.97 22.59
N THR A 309 -5.91 -9.19 21.59
CA THR A 309 -6.82 -8.30 20.84
C THR A 309 -7.18 -8.82 19.45
N MET A 310 -6.48 -9.85 18.93
CA MET A 310 -6.59 -10.29 17.52
C MET A 310 -8.01 -10.74 17.13
N TYR A 311 -8.79 -11.29 18.05
CA TYR A 311 -10.16 -11.75 17.81
C TYR A 311 -11.23 -10.71 18.22
N SER A 312 -10.85 -9.45 18.48
CA SER A 312 -11.85 -8.40 18.61
C SER A 312 -12.57 -8.18 17.26
N PRO A 313 -13.87 -7.82 17.22
CA PRO A 313 -14.64 -7.70 15.98
C PRO A 313 -14.04 -6.73 14.95
N GLN A 314 -13.25 -5.75 15.40
CA GLN A 314 -12.56 -4.81 14.55
C GLN A 314 -11.30 -5.43 13.92
N ASN A 315 -10.49 -6.10 14.74
CA ASN A 315 -9.22 -6.68 14.31
C ASN A 315 -9.42 -7.94 13.47
N GLU A 316 -10.45 -8.74 13.79
CA GLU A 316 -10.82 -9.93 13.01
C GLU A 316 -11.08 -9.58 11.54
N LYS A 317 -11.79 -8.49 11.25
CA LYS A 317 -12.04 -8.01 9.89
C LYS A 317 -10.76 -7.57 9.14
N LEU A 318 -9.75 -7.11 9.88
CA LEU A 318 -8.46 -6.74 9.30
C LEU A 318 -7.57 -7.96 9.06
N LEU A 319 -7.60 -8.93 9.97
CA LEU A 319 -6.77 -10.13 9.88
C LEU A 319 -7.33 -11.18 8.92
N PHE A 320 -8.66 -11.21 8.72
CA PHE A 320 -9.35 -12.19 7.87
C PHE A 320 -10.28 -11.51 6.86
N PRO A 321 -9.77 -10.63 6.00
CA PRO A 321 -10.59 -9.77 5.13
C PRO A 321 -11.36 -10.53 4.04
N PHE A 322 -11.01 -11.78 3.78
CA PHE A 322 -11.64 -12.67 2.79
C PHE A 322 -12.28 -13.92 3.42
N ALA A 323 -12.48 -13.93 4.75
CA ALA A 323 -13.26 -14.98 5.39
C ALA A 323 -14.74 -14.78 5.03
N GLU A 324 -15.39 -15.81 4.44
CA GLU A 324 -16.82 -15.88 4.19
C GLU A 324 -17.58 -16.29 5.46
#